data_efea5d6e096eae7405a527a01ced2228
#
_entry.id   efea5d6e096eae7405a527a01ced2228
#
_cell.length_a   1.000
_cell.length_b   1.000
_cell.length_c   1.000
_cell.angle_alpha   90.00
_cell.angle_beta   90.00
_cell.angle_gamma   90.00
#
_symmetry.space_group_name_H-M   'P 1'
#
loop_
_entity.id
_entity.type
_entity.pdbx_description
1 polymer ?
#
loop_
_entity_poly.entity_id
_entity_poly.type
_entity_poly.pdbx_seq_one_letter_code
_entity_poly.pdbx_strand_id
1 'polypeptide(L)'
;MVRLMVDAPAAGSDESAVDAFLQGDRPQEHPTQGEPSLRHAPGPYFGNYGGRWMPESLIAALDELEDTFEKAKADPEFTAQIADLNKNYSGRPSLLTEAKRFAEHAGGVRIFLKREDLNHTGSHKINNVLGQALLAKRMGKTRVIAETGAGQHGVASATAAALLGLECVVYMGAEDCRRQSLNVARMELLGATVIPVTNGSQTLKDAINEALRDWVANVGNTHYLLGTAAGAH
;
A
#
# COMPACT_ATOMS: atom_id res chain seq x y z
N MET A 1 2.74 -9.27 5.82
CA MET A 1 4.23 -9.29 5.92
C MET A 1 4.59 -9.12 7.38
N VAL A 2 5.17 -10.13 7.99
CA VAL A 2 5.68 -10.07 9.37
C VAL A 2 7.09 -9.50 9.29
N ARG A 3 7.34 -8.34 9.88
CA ARG A 3 8.69 -7.80 9.98
C ARG A 3 9.29 -8.28 11.30
N LEU A 4 10.28 -9.13 11.25
CA LEU A 4 11.09 -9.52 12.39
C LEU A 4 12.07 -8.38 12.70
N MET A 5 11.95 -7.82 13.91
CA MET A 5 13.01 -6.98 14.48
C MET A 5 13.75 -7.86 15.48
N VAL A 6 15.02 -8.06 15.26
CA VAL A 6 15.91 -8.84 16.13
C VAL A 6 16.83 -7.84 16.83
N ASP A 7 16.67 -7.69 18.14
CA ASP A 7 17.62 -6.94 18.96
C ASP A 7 18.70 -7.86 19.50
N ALA A 8 19.94 -7.39 19.44
CA ALA A 8 21.08 -8.08 20.06
C ALA A 8 20.94 -8.05 21.60
N PRO A 9 21.48 -9.03 22.33
CA PRO A 9 21.35 -9.06 23.77
C PRO A 9 22.02 -7.85 24.42
N ALA A 10 21.21 -6.91 24.91
CA ALA A 10 21.69 -5.80 25.70
C ALA A 10 21.87 -6.27 27.15
N ALA A 11 23.06 -6.05 27.68
CA ALA A 11 23.29 -6.13 29.12
C ALA A 11 22.56 -4.94 29.79
N GLY A 12 21.47 -5.23 30.49
CA GLY A 12 20.66 -4.24 31.24
C GLY A 12 19.34 -3.91 30.52
N SER A 13 18.24 -4.33 31.13
CA SER A 13 16.88 -3.98 30.68
C SER A 13 16.58 -2.52 30.98
N ASP A 14 16.82 -1.63 30.03
CA ASP A 14 16.30 -0.27 30.10
C ASP A 14 14.91 -0.22 29.44
N GLU A 15 13.88 -0.37 30.28
CA GLU A 15 12.48 -0.27 29.84
C GLU A 15 12.17 1.12 29.23
N SER A 16 12.96 2.15 29.56
CA SER A 16 12.79 3.51 29.07
C SER A 16 13.06 3.64 27.56
N ALA A 17 13.96 2.83 27.00
CA ALA A 17 14.27 2.85 25.57
C ALA A 17 13.14 2.25 24.71
N VAL A 18 12.41 1.29 25.25
CA VAL A 18 11.24 0.68 24.56
C VAL A 18 10.07 1.65 24.56
N ASP A 19 9.84 2.33 25.68
CA ASP A 19 8.77 3.32 25.79
C ASP A 19 9.02 4.55 24.91
N ALA A 20 10.27 5.04 24.81
CA ALA A 20 10.65 6.12 23.91
C ALA A 20 10.45 5.73 22.43
N PHE A 21 10.77 4.49 22.06
CA PHE A 21 10.51 3.97 20.71
C PHE A 21 9.01 3.84 20.40
N LEU A 22 8.21 3.45 21.37
CA LEU A 22 6.75 3.30 21.24
C LEU A 22 6.03 4.67 21.21
N GLN A 23 6.62 5.70 21.83
CA GLN A 23 6.09 7.07 21.85
C GLN A 23 6.48 7.90 20.61
N GLY A 24 7.28 7.36 19.72
CA GLY A 24 7.62 8.01 18.44
C GLY A 24 8.74 9.04 18.51
N ASP A 25 9.43 9.16 19.65
CA ASP A 25 10.65 9.94 19.78
C ASP A 25 11.80 9.25 19.03
N ARG A 26 11.91 9.55 17.75
CA ARG A 26 13.13 9.24 17.00
C ARG A 26 14.24 10.18 17.45
N PRO A 27 15.48 9.69 17.64
CA PRO A 27 16.62 10.57 17.74
C PRO A 27 16.58 11.54 16.55
N GLN A 28 16.58 12.83 16.80
CA GLN A 28 16.71 13.82 15.73
C GLN A 28 18.09 13.62 15.12
N GLU A 29 18.16 13.00 13.96
CA GLU A 29 19.35 13.07 13.13
C GLU A 29 19.55 14.54 12.77
N HIS A 30 20.58 15.17 13.35
CA HIS A 30 20.97 16.51 12.98
C HIS A 30 21.32 16.50 11.49
N PRO A 31 20.66 17.30 10.65
CA PRO A 31 21.02 17.39 9.25
C PRO A 31 22.46 17.89 9.15
N THR A 32 23.32 17.11 8.53
CA THR A 32 24.61 17.59 8.06
C THR A 32 24.33 18.74 7.10
N GLN A 33 24.80 19.94 7.43
CA GLN A 33 24.61 21.13 6.62
C GLN A 33 25.19 20.87 5.23
N GLY A 34 24.37 20.80 4.20
CA GLY A 34 24.84 20.87 2.83
C GLY A 34 24.14 19.97 1.80
N GLU A 35 23.43 18.91 2.17
CA GLU A 35 22.70 18.11 1.18
C GLU A 35 21.17 18.29 1.34
N PRO A 36 20.43 18.61 0.26
CA PRO A 36 18.98 18.64 0.33
C PRO A 36 18.48 17.24 0.72
N SER A 37 17.73 17.18 1.82
CA SER A 37 17.09 15.94 2.26
C SER A 37 16.29 15.34 1.12
N LEU A 38 16.58 14.11 0.73
CA LEU A 38 15.85 13.36 -0.31
C LEU A 38 14.35 13.24 -0.02
N ARG A 39 13.93 13.51 1.22
CA ARG A 39 12.53 13.49 1.66
C ARG A 39 11.70 14.70 1.19
N HIS A 40 12.35 15.75 0.68
CA HIS A 40 11.72 17.03 0.30
C HIS A 40 12.14 17.50 -1.10
N ALA A 41 12.74 16.63 -1.90
CA ALA A 41 12.99 16.97 -3.29
C ALA A 41 11.64 17.17 -4.01
N PRO A 42 11.38 18.30 -4.69
CA PRO A 42 10.18 18.45 -5.52
C PRO A 42 10.23 17.37 -6.60
N GLY A 43 9.20 16.50 -6.57
CA GLY A 43 9.15 15.34 -7.40
C GLY A 43 9.09 15.61 -8.83
N PRO A 44 9.33 14.82 -9.85
CA PRO A 44 9.58 13.38 -9.82
C PRO A 44 11.08 13.01 -9.69
N TYR A 45 11.93 13.97 -9.32
CA TYR A 45 13.37 13.77 -9.21
C TYR A 45 13.87 13.83 -7.77
N PHE A 46 14.87 12.98 -7.47
CA PHE A 46 15.60 12.95 -6.22
C PHE A 46 17.07 13.27 -6.52
N GLY A 47 17.40 14.54 -6.67
CA GLY A 47 18.68 14.98 -7.20
C GLY A 47 18.86 14.54 -8.66
N ASN A 48 19.88 13.70 -8.92
CA ASN A 48 20.16 13.15 -10.25
C ASN A 48 19.38 11.86 -10.56
N TYR A 49 18.51 11.39 -9.67
CA TYR A 49 17.78 10.13 -9.77
C TYR A 49 16.28 10.39 -9.90
N GLY A 50 15.54 9.36 -10.30
CA GLY A 50 14.10 9.44 -10.44
C GLY A 50 13.66 9.80 -11.85
N GLY A 51 12.50 10.43 -11.99
CA GLY A 51 11.86 10.78 -13.25
C GLY A 51 10.58 10.00 -13.50
N ARG A 52 9.80 10.42 -14.51
CA ARG A 52 8.55 9.77 -14.91
C ARG A 52 8.78 8.91 -16.14
N TRP A 53 8.94 7.61 -15.92
CA TRP A 53 9.19 6.62 -16.99
C TRP A 53 7.89 5.90 -17.39
N MET A 54 6.88 6.68 -17.76
CA MET A 54 5.56 6.21 -18.14
C MET A 54 5.25 6.59 -19.60
N PRO A 55 4.31 5.88 -20.27
CA PRO A 55 3.82 6.29 -21.58
C PRO A 55 3.34 7.74 -21.57
N GLU A 56 3.65 8.49 -22.62
CA GLU A 56 3.31 9.91 -22.75
C GLU A 56 1.80 10.16 -22.57
N SER A 57 0.97 9.22 -23.01
CA SER A 57 -0.49 9.27 -22.84
C SER A 57 -0.97 9.29 -21.37
N LEU A 58 -0.11 8.91 -20.40
CA LEU A 58 -0.43 8.92 -18.97
C LEU A 58 0.10 10.17 -18.25
N ILE A 59 0.90 11.01 -18.88
CA ILE A 59 1.52 12.17 -18.20
C ILE A 59 0.46 13.10 -17.62
N ALA A 60 -0.58 13.45 -18.39
CA ALA A 60 -1.66 14.30 -17.90
C ALA A 60 -2.41 13.69 -16.69
N ALA A 61 -2.58 12.36 -16.66
CA ALA A 61 -3.20 11.68 -15.53
C ALA A 61 -2.30 11.67 -14.29
N LEU A 62 -0.99 11.59 -14.47
CA LEU A 62 -0.02 11.69 -13.37
C LEU A 62 0.06 13.11 -12.83
N ASP A 63 -0.03 14.14 -13.68
CA ASP A 63 -0.12 15.54 -13.26
C ASP A 63 -1.40 15.79 -12.45
N GLU A 64 -2.56 15.28 -12.89
CA GLU A 64 -3.82 15.33 -12.15
C GLU A 64 -3.69 14.66 -10.78
N LEU A 65 -3.04 13.49 -10.73
CA LEU A 65 -2.83 12.74 -9.49
C LEU A 65 -1.93 13.51 -8.51
N GLU A 66 -0.81 14.03 -8.98
CA GLU A 66 0.14 14.80 -8.17
C GLU A 66 -0.52 16.06 -7.59
N ASP A 67 -1.18 16.84 -8.43
CA ASP A 67 -1.93 18.03 -8.05
C ASP A 67 -3.01 17.73 -6.98
N THR A 68 -3.77 16.65 -7.19
CA THR A 68 -4.82 16.25 -6.26
C THR A 68 -4.23 15.73 -4.96
N PHE A 69 -3.13 15.00 -5.02
CA PHE A 69 -2.43 14.51 -3.82
C PHE A 69 -1.87 15.65 -2.97
N GLU A 70 -1.20 16.64 -3.57
CA GLU A 70 -0.67 17.78 -2.81
C GLU A 70 -1.79 18.62 -2.18
N LYS A 71 -2.92 18.82 -2.88
CA LYS A 71 -4.10 19.48 -2.31
C LYS A 71 -4.70 18.65 -1.17
N ALA A 72 -4.84 17.35 -1.35
CA ALA A 72 -5.38 16.44 -0.34
C ALA A 72 -4.47 16.37 0.90
N LYS A 73 -3.17 16.32 0.71
CA LYS A 73 -2.18 16.30 1.80
C LYS A 73 -2.24 17.56 2.67
N ALA A 74 -2.56 18.70 2.08
CA ALA A 74 -2.73 19.97 2.79
C ALA A 74 -4.13 20.16 3.40
N ASP A 75 -5.09 19.27 3.10
CA ASP A 75 -6.47 19.37 3.56
C ASP A 75 -6.68 18.61 4.89
N PRO A 76 -7.02 19.32 5.98
CA PRO A 76 -7.31 18.69 7.27
C PRO A 76 -8.46 17.68 7.23
N GLU A 77 -9.47 17.90 6.38
CA GLU A 77 -10.61 16.99 6.24
C GLU A 77 -10.16 15.65 5.64
N PHE A 78 -9.34 15.68 4.59
CA PHE A 78 -8.78 14.45 4.03
C PHE A 78 -7.92 13.69 5.03
N THR A 79 -7.10 14.40 5.79
CA THR A 79 -6.28 13.81 6.85
C THR A 79 -7.15 13.18 7.93
N ALA A 80 -8.24 13.84 8.33
CA ALA A 80 -9.19 13.30 9.30
C ALA A 80 -9.92 12.05 8.78
N GLN A 81 -10.33 12.04 7.50
CA GLN A 81 -10.96 10.87 6.86
C GLN A 81 -10.01 9.68 6.80
N ILE A 82 -8.74 9.89 6.45
CA ILE A 82 -7.71 8.82 6.46
C ILE A 82 -7.48 8.31 7.88
N ALA A 83 -7.43 9.20 8.88
CA ALA A 83 -7.25 8.81 10.28
C ALA A 83 -8.44 7.98 10.79
N ASP A 84 -9.66 8.37 10.44
CA ASP A 84 -10.88 7.64 10.79
C ASP A 84 -10.90 6.25 10.14
N LEU A 85 -10.64 6.17 8.84
CA LEU A 85 -10.57 4.90 8.11
C LEU A 85 -9.47 3.98 8.66
N ASN A 86 -8.32 4.52 9.01
CA ASN A 86 -7.26 3.74 9.62
C ASN A 86 -7.68 3.16 10.97
N LYS A 87 -8.27 3.99 11.84
CA LYS A 87 -8.65 3.59 13.20
C LYS A 87 -9.87 2.69 13.22
N ASN A 88 -10.95 3.09 12.56
CA ASN A 88 -12.27 2.50 12.73
C ASN A 88 -12.60 1.43 11.68
N TYR A 89 -11.87 1.39 10.56
CA TYR A 89 -12.09 0.43 9.48
C TYR A 89 -10.92 -0.52 9.27
N SER A 90 -9.69 -0.01 9.14
CA SER A 90 -8.50 -0.83 8.91
C SER A 90 -7.97 -1.50 10.19
N GLY A 91 -8.17 -0.91 11.36
CA GLY A 91 -7.63 -1.41 12.63
C GLY A 91 -6.19 -0.93 12.91
N ARG A 92 -5.83 0.27 12.46
CA ARG A 92 -4.51 0.87 12.70
C ARG A 92 -4.55 1.94 13.79
N PRO A 93 -3.43 2.13 14.52
CA PRO A 93 -2.14 1.44 14.40
C PRO A 93 -2.24 -0.04 14.78
N SER A 94 -1.63 -0.91 13.97
CA SER A 94 -1.59 -2.34 14.24
C SER A 94 -0.72 -2.65 15.46
N LEU A 95 -1.11 -3.69 16.21
CA LEU A 95 -0.47 -4.07 17.46
C LEU A 95 0.99 -4.50 17.25
N LEU A 96 1.80 -4.28 18.28
CA LEU A 96 3.12 -4.86 18.43
C LEU A 96 3.04 -5.94 19.53
N THR A 97 3.21 -7.21 19.15
CA THR A 97 3.06 -8.36 20.04
C THR A 97 4.41 -9.03 20.26
N GLU A 98 4.83 -9.17 21.52
CA GLU A 98 6.04 -9.92 21.86
C GLU A 98 5.80 -11.44 21.73
N ALA A 99 6.64 -12.11 20.95
CA ALA A 99 6.59 -13.55 20.69
C ALA A 99 7.54 -14.31 21.65
N LYS A 100 7.23 -14.33 22.96
CA LYS A 100 8.12 -14.82 24.02
C LYS A 100 8.60 -16.26 23.79
N ARG A 101 7.69 -17.20 23.52
CA ARG A 101 8.05 -18.60 23.26
C ARG A 101 8.94 -18.77 22.03
N PHE A 102 8.73 -17.96 21.00
CA PHE A 102 9.58 -17.98 19.82
C PHE A 102 10.96 -17.38 20.14
N ALA A 103 10.98 -16.32 20.93
CA ALA A 103 12.23 -15.71 21.42
C ALA A 103 13.08 -16.73 22.24
N GLU A 104 12.47 -17.48 23.15
CA GLU A 104 13.12 -18.55 23.90
C GLU A 104 13.72 -19.63 22.98
N HIS A 105 12.93 -20.10 22.00
CA HIS A 105 13.39 -21.07 21.00
C HIS A 105 14.54 -20.53 20.14
N ALA A 106 14.56 -19.24 19.86
CA ALA A 106 15.60 -18.56 19.07
C ALA A 106 16.84 -18.16 19.89
N GLY A 107 17.01 -18.67 21.10
CA GLY A 107 18.21 -18.41 21.91
C GLY A 107 18.11 -17.18 22.83
N GLY A 108 16.90 -16.71 23.13
CA GLY A 108 16.65 -15.66 24.14
C GLY A 108 16.68 -14.23 23.63
N VAL A 109 16.75 -14.02 22.32
CA VAL A 109 16.58 -12.68 21.71
C VAL A 109 15.12 -12.21 21.83
N ARG A 110 14.87 -10.92 22.03
CA ARG A 110 13.50 -10.40 22.04
C ARG A 110 12.97 -10.30 20.60
N ILE A 111 11.78 -10.88 20.38
CA ILE A 111 11.12 -10.90 19.07
C ILE A 111 9.75 -10.24 19.18
N PHE A 112 9.53 -9.22 18.36
CA PHE A 112 8.26 -8.51 18.27
C PHE A 112 7.64 -8.67 16.88
N LEU A 113 6.35 -8.96 16.86
CA LEU A 113 5.56 -9.09 15.64
C LEU A 113 4.72 -7.82 15.44
N LYS A 114 4.98 -7.09 14.37
CA LYS A 114 4.08 -6.03 13.91
C LYS A 114 2.89 -6.68 13.20
N ARG A 115 1.73 -6.65 13.86
CA ARG A 115 0.57 -7.48 13.54
C ARG A 115 -0.27 -6.88 12.39
N GLU A 116 0.31 -6.75 11.20
CA GLU A 116 -0.43 -6.33 10.00
C GLU A 116 -1.42 -7.39 9.49
N ASP A 117 -1.32 -8.61 9.99
CA ASP A 117 -2.26 -9.72 9.80
C ASP A 117 -3.62 -9.48 10.48
N LEU A 118 -3.67 -8.60 11.49
CA LEU A 118 -4.90 -8.22 12.19
C LEU A 118 -5.63 -7.03 11.56
N ASN A 119 -5.05 -6.40 10.55
CA ASN A 119 -5.75 -5.37 9.79
C ASN A 119 -6.95 -5.98 9.06
N HIS A 120 -7.95 -5.16 8.78
CA HIS A 120 -9.06 -5.55 7.92
C HIS A 120 -8.54 -6.11 6.59
N THR A 121 -9.14 -7.16 6.08
CA THR A 121 -8.70 -8.01 4.96
C THR A 121 -7.56 -8.99 5.27
N GLY A 122 -6.90 -8.89 6.43
CA GLY A 122 -5.86 -9.83 6.88
C GLY A 122 -4.45 -9.53 6.37
N SER A 123 -4.19 -8.31 5.87
CA SER A 123 -2.84 -7.91 5.45
C SER A 123 -2.65 -6.38 5.46
N HIS A 124 -1.41 -5.95 5.22
CA HIS A 124 -1.04 -4.54 5.15
C HIS A 124 -1.60 -3.79 3.91
N LYS A 125 -2.12 -4.49 2.91
CA LYS A 125 -2.53 -3.88 1.63
C LYS A 125 -3.68 -2.88 1.78
N ILE A 126 -4.59 -3.12 2.70
CA ILE A 126 -5.72 -2.21 2.97
C ILE A 126 -5.26 -0.78 3.30
N ASN A 127 -4.10 -0.62 3.96
CA ASN A 127 -3.57 0.69 4.37
C ASN A 127 -3.26 1.60 3.18
N ASN A 128 -2.60 1.03 2.17
CA ASN A 128 -2.29 1.72 0.93
C ASN A 128 -3.55 2.00 0.10
N VAL A 129 -4.41 0.99 -0.04
CA VAL A 129 -5.56 1.04 -0.93
C VAL A 129 -6.61 2.04 -0.46
N LEU A 130 -6.87 2.16 0.84
CA LEU A 130 -7.82 3.15 1.37
C LEU A 130 -7.43 4.57 1.00
N GLY A 131 -6.13 4.91 1.12
CA GLY A 131 -5.62 6.24 0.74
C GLY A 131 -5.78 6.52 -0.75
N GLN A 132 -5.36 5.57 -1.60
CA GLN A 132 -5.47 5.72 -3.05
C GLN A 132 -6.93 5.77 -3.52
N ALA A 133 -7.81 4.92 -2.99
CA ALA A 133 -9.22 4.91 -3.38
C ALA A 133 -9.95 6.18 -2.95
N LEU A 134 -9.64 6.73 -1.77
CA LEU A 134 -10.19 8.01 -1.33
C LEU A 134 -9.71 9.15 -2.22
N LEU A 135 -8.44 9.12 -2.64
CA LEU A 135 -7.89 10.09 -3.58
C LEU A 135 -8.55 9.98 -4.96
N ALA A 136 -8.74 8.75 -5.47
CA ALA A 136 -9.45 8.48 -6.71
C ALA A 136 -10.88 9.08 -6.69
N LYS A 137 -11.58 8.92 -5.57
CA LYS A 137 -12.90 9.53 -5.39
C LYS A 137 -12.85 11.06 -5.42
N ARG A 138 -11.83 11.69 -4.84
CA ARG A 138 -11.62 13.14 -4.92
C ARG A 138 -11.32 13.63 -6.32
N MET A 139 -10.64 12.85 -7.14
CA MET A 139 -10.43 13.11 -8.56
C MET A 139 -11.70 12.93 -9.42
N GLY A 140 -12.83 12.53 -8.80
CA GLY A 140 -14.06 12.23 -9.53
C GLY A 140 -14.02 10.94 -10.35
N LYS A 141 -13.04 10.07 -10.12
CA LYS A 141 -13.00 8.76 -10.77
C LYS A 141 -14.13 7.88 -10.23
N THR A 142 -14.77 7.17 -11.13
CA THR A 142 -15.89 6.28 -10.80
C THR A 142 -15.49 4.80 -10.81
N ARG A 143 -14.33 4.51 -11.35
CA ARG A 143 -13.78 3.16 -11.52
C ARG A 143 -12.34 3.09 -11.02
N VAL A 144 -12.03 1.98 -10.37
CA VAL A 144 -10.65 1.63 -10.00
C VAL A 144 -10.27 0.28 -10.58
N ILE A 145 -9.01 0.15 -10.96
CA ILE A 145 -8.43 -1.11 -11.39
C ILE A 145 -7.24 -1.47 -10.50
N ALA A 146 -6.96 -2.75 -10.38
CA ALA A 146 -5.81 -3.23 -9.64
C ALA A 146 -5.24 -4.49 -10.29
N GLU A 147 -3.94 -4.69 -10.14
CA GLU A 147 -3.29 -5.97 -10.38
C GLU A 147 -3.20 -6.77 -9.07
N THR A 148 -3.14 -8.08 -9.17
CA THR A 148 -2.85 -8.91 -8.00
C THR A 148 -2.21 -10.25 -8.40
N GLY A 149 -1.32 -10.77 -7.58
CA GLY A 149 -0.75 -12.12 -7.68
C GLY A 149 -1.31 -13.03 -6.60
N ALA A 150 -0.88 -12.86 -5.34
CA ALA A 150 -1.40 -13.64 -4.22
C ALA A 150 -2.86 -13.29 -3.83
N GLY A 151 -3.48 -12.31 -4.47
CA GLY A 151 -4.87 -11.92 -4.26
C GLY A 151 -5.11 -10.87 -3.17
N GLN A 152 -4.17 -10.62 -2.27
CA GLN A 152 -4.39 -9.72 -1.12
C GLN A 152 -4.58 -8.25 -1.54
N HIS A 153 -3.86 -7.81 -2.56
CA HIS A 153 -4.06 -6.45 -3.09
C HIS A 153 -5.42 -6.31 -3.77
N GLY A 154 -5.83 -7.31 -4.56
CA GLY A 154 -7.15 -7.34 -5.17
C GLY A 154 -8.28 -7.34 -4.15
N VAL A 155 -8.19 -8.15 -3.09
CA VAL A 155 -9.18 -8.15 -1.99
C VAL A 155 -9.26 -6.80 -1.30
N ALA A 156 -8.11 -6.17 -1.02
CA ALA A 156 -8.10 -4.82 -0.42
C ALA A 156 -8.73 -3.78 -1.35
N SER A 157 -8.42 -3.84 -2.67
CA SER A 157 -8.98 -2.95 -3.68
C SER A 157 -10.50 -3.11 -3.81
N ALA A 158 -10.98 -4.35 -3.89
CA ALA A 158 -12.41 -4.65 -3.89
C ALA A 158 -13.11 -4.14 -2.63
N THR A 159 -12.48 -4.31 -1.46
CA THR A 159 -12.99 -3.84 -0.17
C THR A 159 -13.14 -2.31 -0.14
N ALA A 160 -12.09 -1.57 -0.54
CA ALA A 160 -12.12 -0.11 -0.55
C ALA A 160 -13.09 0.43 -1.61
N ALA A 161 -13.17 -0.21 -2.77
CA ALA A 161 -14.12 0.15 -3.82
C ALA A 161 -15.56 -0.04 -3.36
N ALA A 162 -15.89 -1.16 -2.73
CA ALA A 162 -17.21 -1.41 -2.15
C ALA A 162 -17.56 -0.36 -1.07
N LEU A 163 -16.62 -0.03 -0.20
CA LEU A 163 -16.80 1.00 0.84
C LEU A 163 -17.11 2.39 0.26
N LEU A 164 -16.42 2.76 -0.82
CA LEU A 164 -16.47 4.11 -1.39
C LEU A 164 -17.44 4.24 -2.57
N GLY A 165 -18.11 3.15 -2.97
CA GLY A 165 -19.05 3.15 -4.09
C GLY A 165 -18.38 3.31 -5.45
N LEU A 166 -17.24 2.66 -5.66
CA LEU A 166 -16.49 2.66 -6.91
C LEU A 166 -16.64 1.30 -7.62
N GLU A 167 -16.69 1.33 -8.94
CA GLU A 167 -16.53 0.11 -9.74
C GLU A 167 -15.10 -0.42 -9.56
N CYS A 168 -14.94 -1.74 -9.43
CA CYS A 168 -13.63 -2.36 -9.24
C CYS A 168 -13.39 -3.49 -10.24
N VAL A 169 -12.28 -3.39 -10.98
CA VAL A 169 -11.81 -4.48 -11.84
C VAL A 169 -10.42 -4.91 -11.39
N VAL A 170 -10.22 -6.21 -11.21
CA VAL A 170 -8.97 -6.78 -10.75
C VAL A 170 -8.40 -7.73 -11.81
N TYR A 171 -7.20 -7.40 -12.29
CA TYR A 171 -6.43 -8.25 -13.19
C TYR A 171 -5.60 -9.23 -12.36
N MET A 172 -5.72 -10.52 -12.68
CA MET A 172 -4.98 -11.57 -11.98
C MET A 172 -4.57 -12.66 -12.97
N GLY A 173 -3.33 -13.13 -12.91
CA GLY A 173 -2.88 -14.20 -13.78
C GLY A 173 -3.74 -15.46 -13.60
N ALA A 174 -4.07 -16.15 -14.69
CA ALA A 174 -4.96 -17.32 -14.63
C ALA A 174 -4.42 -18.43 -13.72
N GLU A 175 -3.09 -18.62 -13.69
CA GLU A 175 -2.45 -19.56 -12.77
C GLU A 175 -2.56 -19.09 -11.30
N ASP A 176 -2.44 -17.80 -11.06
CA ASP A 176 -2.64 -17.22 -9.73
C ASP A 176 -4.11 -17.31 -9.29
N CYS A 177 -5.09 -17.11 -10.20
CA CYS A 177 -6.51 -17.33 -9.93
C CYS A 177 -6.78 -18.75 -9.44
N ARG A 178 -6.17 -19.74 -10.11
CA ARG A 178 -6.31 -21.15 -9.73
C ARG A 178 -5.73 -21.44 -8.34
N ARG A 179 -4.54 -20.90 -8.04
CA ARG A 179 -3.86 -21.08 -6.75
C ARG A 179 -4.56 -20.38 -5.61
N GLN A 180 -5.17 -19.24 -5.87
CA GLN A 180 -5.73 -18.32 -4.89
C GLN A 180 -7.25 -18.15 -5.05
N SER A 181 -7.95 -19.22 -5.42
CA SER A 181 -9.39 -19.21 -5.71
C SER A 181 -10.24 -18.64 -4.58
N LEU A 182 -9.83 -18.83 -3.31
CA LEU A 182 -10.51 -18.22 -2.16
C LEU A 182 -10.46 -16.68 -2.21
N ASN A 183 -9.33 -16.09 -2.61
CA ASN A 183 -9.23 -14.64 -2.75
C ASN A 183 -10.02 -14.14 -3.97
N VAL A 184 -10.09 -14.91 -5.05
CA VAL A 184 -10.98 -14.61 -6.19
C VAL A 184 -12.44 -14.52 -5.72
N ALA A 185 -12.92 -15.56 -5.02
CA ALA A 185 -14.29 -15.56 -4.48
C ALA A 185 -14.56 -14.39 -3.52
N ARG A 186 -13.57 -13.99 -2.71
CA ARG A 186 -13.70 -12.82 -1.82
C ARG A 186 -13.84 -11.51 -2.61
N MET A 187 -13.07 -11.33 -3.69
CA MET A 187 -13.16 -10.15 -4.55
C MET A 187 -14.53 -10.08 -5.24
N GLU A 188 -15.00 -11.18 -5.78
CA GLU A 188 -16.31 -11.28 -6.43
C GLU A 188 -17.47 -11.03 -5.45
N LEU A 189 -17.37 -11.57 -4.23
CA LEU A 189 -18.35 -11.33 -3.16
C LEU A 189 -18.45 -9.84 -2.79
N LEU A 190 -17.33 -9.10 -2.88
CA LEU A 190 -17.26 -7.65 -2.65
C LEU A 190 -17.70 -6.83 -3.87
N GLY A 191 -18.15 -7.47 -4.94
CA GLY A 191 -18.66 -6.83 -6.15
C GLY A 191 -17.60 -6.45 -7.18
N ALA A 192 -16.34 -6.88 -7.02
CA ALA A 192 -15.31 -6.65 -8.02
C ALA A 192 -15.42 -7.67 -9.18
N THR A 193 -15.08 -7.22 -10.38
CA THR A 193 -14.88 -8.09 -11.53
C THR A 193 -13.44 -8.57 -11.57
N VAL A 194 -13.20 -9.88 -11.48
CA VAL A 194 -11.87 -10.46 -11.62
C VAL A 194 -11.66 -10.93 -13.06
N ILE A 195 -10.61 -10.44 -13.71
CA ILE A 195 -10.25 -10.80 -15.09
C ILE A 195 -9.02 -11.70 -15.07
N PRO A 196 -9.16 -13.00 -15.36
CA PRO A 196 -8.04 -13.90 -15.49
C PRO A 196 -7.20 -13.56 -16.73
N VAL A 197 -5.91 -13.32 -16.54
CA VAL A 197 -4.96 -13.02 -17.61
C VAL A 197 -4.30 -14.32 -18.07
N THR A 198 -4.53 -14.70 -19.33
CA THR A 198 -4.06 -15.96 -19.92
C THR A 198 -2.80 -15.82 -20.77
N ASN A 199 -2.30 -14.59 -20.96
CA ASN A 199 -1.09 -14.32 -21.71
C ASN A 199 0.18 -14.58 -20.88
N GLY A 200 1.30 -14.82 -21.52
CA GLY A 200 2.60 -14.97 -20.91
C GLY A 200 2.69 -16.10 -19.89
N SER A 201 3.25 -15.81 -18.73
CA SER A 201 3.37 -16.77 -17.62
C SER A 201 2.10 -16.91 -16.79
N GLN A 202 1.07 -16.14 -17.11
CA GLN A 202 -0.23 -16.12 -16.41
C GLN A 202 -0.12 -15.77 -14.91
N THR A 203 0.83 -14.87 -14.57
CA THR A 203 1.13 -14.45 -13.21
C THR A 203 1.08 -12.92 -13.07
N LEU A 204 1.49 -12.41 -11.91
CA LEU A 204 1.45 -10.99 -11.55
C LEU A 204 2.01 -10.05 -12.63
N LYS A 205 3.13 -10.41 -13.30
CA LYS A 205 3.72 -9.57 -14.34
C LYS A 205 2.75 -9.31 -15.49
N ASP A 206 2.04 -10.37 -15.91
CA ASP A 206 1.10 -10.28 -17.02
C ASP A 206 -0.16 -9.51 -16.60
N ALA A 207 -0.59 -9.68 -15.36
CA ALA A 207 -1.67 -8.90 -14.74
C ALA A 207 -1.36 -7.40 -14.72
N ILE A 208 -0.14 -7.00 -14.37
CA ILE A 208 0.32 -5.60 -14.41
C ILE A 208 0.22 -5.04 -15.84
N ASN A 209 0.66 -5.81 -16.84
CA ASN A 209 0.63 -5.37 -18.22
C ASN A 209 -0.80 -5.13 -18.72
N GLU A 210 -1.74 -6.02 -18.38
CA GLU A 210 -3.15 -5.83 -18.75
C GLU A 210 -3.80 -4.67 -18.01
N ALA A 211 -3.54 -4.52 -16.72
CA ALA A 211 -4.01 -3.37 -15.95
C ALA A 211 -3.51 -2.05 -16.53
N LEU A 212 -2.25 -1.97 -16.94
CA LEU A 212 -1.69 -0.78 -17.59
C LEU A 212 -2.38 -0.47 -18.93
N ARG A 213 -2.67 -1.51 -19.75
CA ARG A 213 -3.39 -1.32 -21.03
C ARG A 213 -4.79 -0.77 -20.80
N ASP A 214 -5.51 -1.33 -19.83
CA ASP A 214 -6.84 -0.84 -19.46
C ASP A 214 -6.75 0.60 -18.96
N TRP A 215 -5.77 0.92 -18.10
CA TRP A 215 -5.64 2.26 -17.57
C TRP A 215 -5.39 3.30 -18.68
N VAL A 216 -4.47 3.02 -19.60
CA VAL A 216 -4.21 3.91 -20.75
C VAL A 216 -5.49 4.14 -21.57
N ALA A 217 -6.30 3.12 -21.78
CA ALA A 217 -7.53 3.21 -22.55
C ALA A 217 -8.66 3.96 -21.84
N ASN A 218 -8.68 3.96 -20.50
CA ASN A 218 -9.81 4.44 -19.70
C ASN A 218 -9.39 5.49 -18.65
N VAL A 219 -8.28 6.17 -18.83
CA VAL A 219 -7.68 7.07 -17.84
C VAL A 219 -8.62 8.19 -17.37
N GLY A 220 -9.58 8.60 -18.20
CA GLY A 220 -10.50 9.69 -17.88
C GLY A 220 -11.38 9.42 -16.65
N ASN A 221 -11.89 8.20 -16.50
CA ASN A 221 -12.78 7.80 -15.40
C ASN A 221 -12.17 6.75 -14.45
N THR A 222 -10.98 6.26 -14.74
CA THR A 222 -10.36 5.12 -14.06
C THR A 222 -9.06 5.54 -13.35
N HIS A 223 -8.90 5.10 -12.10
CA HIS A 223 -7.64 5.19 -11.37
C HIS A 223 -7.04 3.80 -11.17
N TYR A 224 -5.72 3.70 -11.38
CA TYR A 224 -4.99 2.47 -11.13
C TYR A 224 -4.45 2.43 -9.71
N LEU A 225 -5.03 1.54 -8.89
CA LEU A 225 -4.57 1.26 -7.52
C LEU A 225 -3.33 0.38 -7.56
N LEU A 226 -2.16 0.97 -7.56
CA LEU A 226 -0.90 0.22 -7.57
C LEU A 226 -0.64 -0.48 -6.23
N GLY A 227 -0.33 -1.78 -6.29
CA GLY A 227 -0.07 -2.61 -5.11
C GLY A 227 1.32 -2.46 -4.51
N THR A 228 2.24 -1.81 -5.22
CA THR A 228 3.64 -1.63 -4.81
C THR A 228 4.21 -0.36 -5.42
N ALA A 229 5.35 0.11 -4.91
CA ALA A 229 6.11 1.15 -5.58
C ALA A 229 6.66 0.60 -6.91
N ALA A 230 6.29 1.23 -8.01
CA ALA A 230 6.62 0.77 -9.37
C ALA A 230 7.71 1.63 -10.03
N GLY A 231 8.59 2.20 -9.26
CA GLY A 231 9.66 3.04 -9.80
C GLY A 231 10.42 3.79 -8.73
N ALA A 232 11.28 4.70 -9.15
CA ALA A 232 12.16 5.51 -8.31
C ALA A 232 11.52 6.87 -7.90
N HIS A 233 10.23 7.00 -7.95
CA HIS A 233 9.51 8.25 -7.64
C HIS A 233 8.28 7.99 -6.80
#